data_7e8b9a68f417cc3d551610d41334b0f9
#
_entry.id   7e8b9a68f417cc3d551610d41334b0f9
#
_cell.length_a   1.000
_cell.length_b   1.000
_cell.length_c   1.000
_cell.angle_alpha   90.00
_cell.angle_beta   90.00
_cell.angle_gamma   90.00
#
_symmetry.space_group_name_H-M   'P 1'
#
loop_
_entity.id
_entity.type
_entity.pdbx_description
1 polymer ?
#
loop_
_entity_poly.entity_id
_entity_poly.type
_entity_poly.pdbx_seq_one_letter_code
_entity_poly.pdbx_strand_id
1 'polypeptide(L)'
;KTNLLRILHYPPLNGKEEKDAIRGAAHEDINLITVLVAGTQPGLQVQDINGLWHDVSCDPGCLAVNTGDMLQEVSQGYFPSTTHQIINPGNEIKNKSRYSMPLFLHPRNDVRLSKKYTAKQYLEQRLHEIGLKE
;
A
#
# COMPACT_ATOMS: atom_id res chain seq x y z
N LYS A 1 2.11 19.26 -7.69
CA LYS A 1 1.11 18.24 -7.34
C LYS A 1 1.85 16.94 -7.07
N THR A 2 1.64 16.35 -5.93
CA THR A 2 2.40 15.19 -5.42
C THR A 2 1.57 13.91 -5.39
N ASN A 3 0.28 13.96 -5.75
CA ASN A 3 -0.57 12.78 -5.84
C ASN A 3 -0.13 11.89 -7.00
N LEU A 4 -0.11 10.58 -6.77
CA LEU A 4 0.36 9.58 -7.72
C LEU A 4 -0.70 8.50 -7.91
N LEU A 5 -1.17 8.33 -9.14
CA LEU A 5 -1.91 7.14 -9.55
C LEU A 5 -0.92 6.13 -10.11
N ARG A 6 -0.89 4.93 -9.56
CA ARG A 6 -0.13 3.80 -10.11
C ARG A 6 -1.07 2.82 -10.80
N ILE A 7 -0.57 2.19 -11.86
CA ILE A 7 -1.20 1.02 -12.47
C ILE A 7 -0.23 -0.14 -12.26
N LEU A 8 -0.66 -1.10 -11.46
CA LEU A 8 0.12 -2.28 -11.10
C LEU A 8 -0.42 -3.50 -11.82
N HIS A 9 0.46 -4.23 -12.48
CA HIS A 9 0.16 -5.49 -13.12
C HIS A 9 0.92 -6.62 -12.42
N TYR A 10 0.19 -7.54 -11.85
CA TYR A 10 0.71 -8.78 -11.29
C TYR A 10 0.43 -9.89 -12.31
N PRO A 11 1.44 -10.42 -13.00
CA PRO A 11 1.24 -11.46 -14.02
C PRO A 11 0.76 -12.77 -13.40
N PRO A 12 0.25 -13.69 -14.22
CA PRO A 12 0.03 -15.06 -13.79
C PRO A 12 1.31 -15.68 -13.24
N LEU A 13 1.18 -16.51 -12.22
CA LEU A 13 2.29 -17.28 -11.68
C LEU A 13 2.63 -18.42 -12.65
N ASN A 14 3.91 -18.71 -12.85
CA ASN A 14 4.39 -19.73 -13.78
C ASN A 14 5.04 -20.93 -13.09
N GLY A 15 5.01 -20.96 -11.75
CA GLY A 15 5.58 -22.01 -10.92
C GLY A 15 7.10 -21.97 -10.79
N LYS A 16 7.74 -20.88 -11.25
CA LYS A 16 9.21 -20.64 -11.14
C LYS A 16 9.53 -19.54 -10.12
N GLU A 17 8.53 -19.07 -9.40
CA GLU A 17 8.71 -18.08 -8.37
C GLU A 17 9.57 -18.63 -7.25
N GLU A 18 10.33 -17.76 -6.61
CA GLU A 18 11.11 -18.14 -5.42
C GLU A 18 10.17 -18.65 -4.32
N LYS A 19 10.69 -19.58 -3.53
CA LYS A 19 9.95 -20.13 -2.40
C LYS A 19 9.51 -18.97 -1.48
N ASP A 20 8.25 -18.99 -1.09
CA ASP A 20 7.62 -17.99 -0.22
C ASP A 20 7.47 -16.57 -0.82
N ALA A 21 7.80 -16.40 -2.11
CA ALA A 21 7.54 -15.13 -2.79
C ALA A 21 6.03 -14.89 -2.95
N ILE A 22 5.58 -13.68 -2.59
CA ILE A 22 4.21 -13.22 -2.78
C ILE A 22 4.16 -12.03 -3.74
N ARG A 23 2.98 -11.75 -4.30
CA ARG A 23 2.79 -10.66 -5.28
C ARG A 23 3.18 -9.28 -4.76
N GLY A 24 2.98 -9.01 -3.50
CA GLY A 24 3.41 -7.78 -2.85
C GLY A 24 3.71 -8.03 -1.38
N ALA A 25 4.97 -7.88 -0.98
CA ALA A 25 5.40 -8.06 0.41
C ALA A 25 4.67 -7.07 1.34
N ALA A 26 4.56 -7.45 2.62
CA ALA A 26 3.98 -6.60 3.64
C ALA A 26 4.71 -5.26 3.73
N HIS A 27 3.97 -4.16 3.67
CA HIS A 27 4.50 -2.80 3.72
C HIS A 27 3.42 -1.80 4.17
N GLU A 28 3.85 -0.58 4.41
CA GLU A 28 3.02 0.58 4.68
C GLU A 28 3.23 1.63 3.58
N ASP A 29 2.19 2.39 3.26
CA ASP A 29 2.28 3.48 2.31
C ASP A 29 2.84 4.74 2.99
N ILE A 30 3.76 5.45 2.31
CA ILE A 30 4.40 6.65 2.88
C ILE A 30 3.48 7.87 2.90
N ASN A 31 2.39 7.87 2.14
CA ASN A 31 1.46 8.99 1.91
C ASN A 31 0.54 9.32 3.11
N LEU A 32 -0.46 10.21 2.89
CA LEU A 32 -1.54 10.43 3.87
C LEU A 32 -2.56 9.29 3.83
N ILE A 33 -3.15 9.07 2.68
CA ILE A 33 -4.14 8.02 2.45
C ILE A 33 -3.98 7.46 1.03
N THR A 34 -4.28 6.18 0.90
CA THR A 34 -4.41 5.54 -0.41
C THR A 34 -5.88 5.24 -0.67
N VAL A 35 -6.34 5.59 -1.85
CA VAL A 35 -7.67 5.21 -2.35
C VAL A 35 -7.49 4.17 -3.45
N LEU A 36 -8.04 2.99 -3.23
CA LEU A 36 -7.91 1.87 -4.15
C LEU A 36 -9.28 1.45 -4.67
N VAL A 37 -9.45 1.52 -5.97
CA VAL A 37 -10.56 0.84 -6.65
C VAL A 37 -10.36 -0.67 -6.50
N ALA A 38 -11.45 -1.41 -6.30
CA ALA A 38 -11.40 -2.86 -6.18
C ALA A 38 -10.51 -3.48 -7.27
N GLY A 39 -9.57 -4.31 -6.87
CA GLY A 39 -8.69 -5.02 -7.81
C GLY A 39 -9.45 -5.99 -8.70
N THR A 40 -8.88 -6.35 -9.85
CA THR A 40 -9.52 -7.30 -10.78
C THR A 40 -9.54 -8.74 -10.26
N GLN A 41 -8.80 -9.02 -9.19
CA GLN A 41 -8.72 -10.32 -8.53
C GLN A 41 -8.49 -10.11 -7.03
N PRO A 42 -8.91 -11.04 -6.15
CA PRO A 42 -8.62 -11.02 -4.71
C PRO A 42 -7.11 -11.04 -4.41
N GLY A 43 -6.76 -10.98 -3.13
CA GLY A 43 -5.41 -11.16 -2.61
C GLY A 43 -4.87 -9.98 -1.82
N LEU A 44 -5.58 -8.83 -1.77
CA LEU A 44 -5.24 -7.78 -0.83
C LEU A 44 -5.60 -8.21 0.59
N GLN A 45 -4.64 -8.10 1.50
CA GLN A 45 -4.83 -8.32 2.92
C GLN A 45 -4.31 -7.12 3.72
N VAL A 46 -4.95 -6.83 4.84
CA VAL A 46 -4.55 -5.84 5.83
C VAL A 46 -4.28 -6.52 7.17
N GLN A 47 -3.32 -5.98 7.91
CA GLN A 47 -2.99 -6.47 9.23
C GLN A 47 -3.68 -5.61 10.30
N ASP A 48 -4.34 -6.26 11.23
CA ASP A 48 -4.95 -5.57 12.37
C ASP A 48 -3.93 -5.29 13.50
N ILE A 49 -4.39 -4.61 14.55
CA ILE A 49 -3.57 -4.25 15.72
C ILE A 49 -3.02 -5.47 16.48
N ASN A 50 -3.62 -6.64 16.32
CA ASN A 50 -3.16 -7.89 16.95
C ASN A 50 -2.20 -8.66 16.05
N GLY A 51 -1.88 -8.14 14.87
CA GLY A 51 -1.02 -8.79 13.90
C GLY A 51 -1.74 -9.82 13.02
N LEU A 52 -3.06 -9.91 13.09
CA LEU A 52 -3.84 -10.84 12.27
C LEU A 52 -4.11 -10.25 10.89
N TRP A 53 -3.99 -11.10 9.86
CA TRP A 53 -4.28 -10.74 8.48
C TRP A 53 -5.74 -10.95 8.13
N HIS A 54 -6.36 -9.95 7.51
CA HIS A 54 -7.73 -9.96 7.05
C HIS A 54 -7.80 -9.70 5.55
N ASP A 55 -8.59 -10.51 4.84
CA ASP A 55 -8.84 -10.29 3.43
C ASP A 55 -9.68 -9.04 3.20
N VAL A 56 -9.27 -8.24 2.23
CA VAL A 56 -10.04 -7.08 1.76
C VAL A 56 -10.85 -7.50 0.53
N SER A 57 -12.17 -7.30 0.63
CA SER A 57 -13.07 -7.59 -0.49
C SER A 57 -12.66 -6.82 -1.76
N CYS A 58 -12.87 -7.44 -2.90
CA CYS A 58 -12.71 -6.82 -4.22
C CYS A 58 -14.05 -6.62 -4.93
N ASP A 59 -15.14 -6.38 -4.21
CA ASP A 59 -16.47 -6.22 -4.76
C ASP A 59 -16.54 -5.02 -5.72
N PRO A 60 -17.13 -5.18 -6.91
CA PRO A 60 -17.28 -4.09 -7.86
C PRO A 60 -18.03 -2.90 -7.27
N GLY A 61 -17.52 -1.70 -7.52
CA GLY A 61 -18.10 -0.45 -7.00
C GLY A 61 -17.65 -0.05 -5.60
N CYS A 62 -16.88 -0.90 -4.91
CA CYS A 62 -16.28 -0.56 -3.61
C CYS A 62 -14.92 0.11 -3.77
N LEU A 63 -14.60 0.98 -2.82
CA LEU A 63 -13.27 1.57 -2.65
C LEU A 63 -12.68 1.08 -1.32
N ALA A 64 -11.44 0.61 -1.37
CA ALA A 64 -10.65 0.43 -0.16
C ALA A 64 -9.87 1.72 0.11
N VAL A 65 -9.90 2.19 1.35
CA VAL A 65 -9.15 3.37 1.78
C VAL A 65 -8.28 2.97 2.98
N ASN A 66 -6.98 3.18 2.86
CA ASN A 66 -6.05 2.94 3.96
C ASN A 66 -5.25 4.19 4.32
N THR A 67 -4.87 4.27 5.58
CA THR A 67 -3.99 5.31 6.14
C THR A 67 -2.53 4.99 5.82
N GLY A 68 -1.73 6.04 5.63
CA GLY A 68 -0.30 5.94 5.42
C GLY A 68 0.52 6.64 6.51
N ASP A 69 1.84 6.52 6.40
CA ASP A 69 2.81 7.01 7.38
C ASP A 69 2.70 8.51 7.68
N MET A 70 2.43 9.33 6.66
CA MET A 70 2.28 10.77 6.87
C MET A 70 1.03 11.11 7.67
N LEU A 71 -0.04 10.32 7.57
CA LEU A 71 -1.22 10.53 8.41
C LEU A 71 -0.95 10.07 9.84
N GLN A 72 -0.23 8.98 10.02
CA GLN A 72 0.24 8.55 11.34
C GLN A 72 1.10 9.62 12.01
N GLU A 73 2.06 10.21 11.28
CA GLU A 73 2.94 11.26 11.79
C GLU A 73 2.15 12.51 12.20
N VAL A 74 1.29 13.04 11.33
CA VAL A 74 0.55 14.29 11.59
C VAL A 74 -0.53 14.12 12.66
N SER A 75 -1.09 12.93 12.80
CA SER A 75 -2.08 12.59 13.84
C SER A 75 -1.45 12.13 15.16
N GLN A 76 -0.12 12.10 15.25
CA GLN A 76 0.62 11.60 16.42
C GLN A 76 0.22 10.16 16.80
N GLY A 77 0.00 9.30 15.79
CA GLY A 77 -0.38 7.90 15.97
C GLY A 77 -1.88 7.64 16.18
N TYR A 78 -2.72 8.68 16.18
CA TYR A 78 -4.17 8.47 16.30
C TYR A 78 -4.74 7.66 15.13
N PHE A 79 -4.25 7.91 13.91
CA PHE A 79 -4.50 7.08 12.74
C PHE A 79 -3.23 6.32 12.39
N PRO A 80 -3.08 5.06 12.83
CA PRO A 80 -1.89 4.28 12.52
C PRO A 80 -1.80 3.99 11.02
N SER A 81 -0.58 3.91 10.50
CA SER A 81 -0.34 3.43 9.14
C SER A 81 -0.80 1.97 9.01
N THR A 82 -1.38 1.63 7.87
CA THR A 82 -2.00 0.31 7.67
C THR A 82 -1.03 -0.61 6.95
N THR A 83 -0.51 -1.60 7.67
CA THR A 83 0.30 -2.67 7.06
C THR A 83 -0.58 -3.55 6.18
N HIS A 84 -0.16 -3.75 4.94
CA HIS A 84 -0.91 -4.55 3.97
C HIS A 84 0.01 -5.32 3.03
N GLN A 85 -0.54 -6.36 2.39
CA GLN A 85 0.19 -7.23 1.46
C GLN A 85 -0.71 -7.71 0.32
N ILE A 86 -0.09 -8.24 -0.74
CA ILE A 86 -0.80 -8.91 -1.82
C ILE A 86 -0.33 -10.36 -1.89
N ILE A 87 -1.17 -11.27 -1.45
CA ILE A 87 -0.86 -12.70 -1.48
C ILE A 87 -1.02 -13.29 -2.88
N ASN A 88 -0.41 -14.44 -3.08
CA ASN A 88 -0.60 -15.23 -4.29
C ASN A 88 -2.00 -15.84 -4.32
N PRO A 89 -2.60 -16.02 -5.50
CA PRO A 89 -3.88 -16.69 -5.62
C PRO A 89 -3.77 -18.15 -5.16
N GLY A 90 -4.77 -18.62 -4.40
CA GLY A 90 -4.92 -20.04 -4.09
C GLY A 90 -5.16 -20.90 -5.33
N ASN A 91 -5.05 -22.21 -5.18
CA ASN A 91 -5.17 -23.18 -6.27
C ASN A 91 -6.49 -23.10 -7.04
N GLU A 92 -7.55 -22.60 -6.43
CA GLU A 92 -8.89 -22.48 -7.04
C GLU A 92 -9.02 -21.23 -7.91
N ILE A 93 -8.28 -20.16 -7.63
CA ILE A 93 -8.26 -18.92 -8.43
C ILE A 93 -7.07 -18.98 -9.37
N LYS A 94 -7.18 -19.86 -10.35
CA LYS A 94 -6.07 -20.11 -11.28
C LYS A 94 -5.62 -18.83 -11.95
N ASN A 95 -4.45 -18.46 -11.57
CA ASN A 95 -3.38 -17.98 -12.40
C ASN A 95 -3.82 -16.97 -13.47
N LYS A 96 -4.56 -15.94 -13.01
CA LYS A 96 -4.94 -14.81 -13.85
C LYS A 96 -4.09 -13.58 -13.48
N SER A 97 -3.88 -12.74 -14.45
CA SER A 97 -3.37 -11.39 -14.20
C SER A 97 -4.25 -10.65 -13.19
N ARG A 98 -3.61 -9.96 -12.26
CA ARG A 98 -4.28 -9.04 -11.35
C ARG A 98 -3.83 -7.62 -11.66
N TYR A 99 -4.78 -6.73 -11.82
CA TYR A 99 -4.52 -5.29 -11.96
C TYR A 99 -4.99 -4.57 -10.69
N SER A 100 -4.24 -3.55 -10.30
CA SER A 100 -4.54 -2.71 -9.16
C SER A 100 -4.18 -1.26 -9.48
N MET A 101 -5.02 -0.31 -9.07
CA MET A 101 -4.85 1.10 -9.40
C MET A 101 -4.97 1.98 -8.15
N PRO A 102 -3.99 1.93 -7.24
CA PRO A 102 -3.97 2.78 -6.07
C PRO A 102 -3.69 4.24 -6.45
N LEU A 103 -4.47 5.15 -5.86
CA LEU A 103 -4.23 6.59 -5.87
C LEU A 103 -3.62 6.98 -4.53
N PHE A 104 -2.34 7.32 -4.54
CA PHE A 104 -1.61 7.80 -3.37
C PHE A 104 -1.80 9.31 -3.23
N LEU A 105 -2.44 9.73 -2.15
CA LEU A 105 -2.69 11.13 -1.85
C LEU A 105 -1.63 11.66 -0.87
N HIS A 106 -0.89 12.66 -1.32
CA HIS A 106 0.15 13.32 -0.52
C HIS A 106 -0.25 14.76 -0.19
N PRO A 107 0.16 15.30 0.96
CA PRO A 107 0.07 16.72 1.20
C PRO A 107 1.02 17.49 0.28
N ARG A 108 0.87 18.81 0.21
CA ARG A 108 1.90 19.64 -0.43
C ARG A 108 3.22 19.50 0.32
N ASN A 109 4.32 19.65 -0.39
CA ASN A 109 5.67 19.46 0.13
C ASN A 109 6.01 20.34 1.35
N ASP A 110 5.42 21.52 1.41
CA ASP A 110 5.63 22.52 2.45
C ASP A 110 4.79 22.31 3.71
N VAL A 111 3.80 21.41 3.64
CA VAL A 111 2.94 21.10 4.80
C VAL A 111 3.77 20.48 5.92
N ARG A 112 3.64 21.04 7.11
CA ARG A 112 4.29 20.52 8.30
C ARG A 112 3.47 19.37 8.89
N LEU A 113 4.09 18.21 8.98
CA LEU A 113 3.49 17.01 9.56
C LEU A 113 3.71 16.95 11.06
N SER A 114 4.89 17.41 11.53
CA SER A 114 5.25 17.44 12.96
C SER A 114 6.27 18.55 13.23
N LYS A 115 6.76 18.64 14.46
CA LYS A 115 7.87 19.55 14.80
C LYS A 115 9.15 19.22 14.03
N LYS A 116 9.31 17.95 13.63
CA LYS A 116 10.52 17.43 12.98
C LYS A 116 10.47 17.52 11.45
N TYR A 117 9.29 17.30 10.83
CA TYR A 117 9.19 17.10 9.40
C TYR A 117 8.18 17.99 8.71
N THR A 118 8.54 18.47 7.53
CA THR A 118 7.59 18.77 6.44
C THR A 118 7.30 17.49 5.65
N ALA A 119 6.24 17.49 4.84
CA ALA A 119 5.88 16.36 3.99
C ALA A 119 7.01 15.95 3.04
N LYS A 120 7.74 16.94 2.47
CA LYS A 120 8.91 16.68 1.63
C LYS A 120 10.02 15.98 2.40
N GLN A 121 10.39 16.49 3.57
CA GLN A 121 11.46 15.92 4.38
C GLN A 121 11.13 14.49 4.83
N TYR A 122 9.88 14.25 5.20
CA TYR A 122 9.43 12.91 5.58
C TYR A 122 9.54 11.93 4.42
N LEU A 123 9.01 12.31 3.24
CA LEU A 123 9.10 11.48 2.04
C LEU A 123 10.56 11.17 1.65
N GLU A 124 11.42 12.17 1.67
CA GLU A 124 12.84 11.99 1.31
C GLU A 124 13.56 11.05 2.26
N GLN A 125 13.30 11.16 3.56
CA GLN A 125 13.86 10.24 4.56
C GLN A 125 13.37 8.81 4.32
N ARG A 126 12.06 8.60 4.13
CA ARG A 126 11.51 7.26 3.91
C ARG A 126 12.04 6.62 2.62
N LEU A 127 12.15 7.39 1.54
CA LEU A 127 12.74 6.91 0.28
C LEU A 127 14.21 6.50 0.43
N HIS A 128 14.98 7.24 1.24
CA HIS A 128 16.36 6.88 1.57
C HIS A 128 16.41 5.58 2.38
N GLU A 129 15.58 5.44 3.41
CA GLU A 129 15.52 4.25 4.27
C GLU A 129 15.21 2.96 3.50
N ILE A 130 14.38 3.04 2.46
CA ILE A 130 14.04 1.89 1.60
C ILE A 130 14.95 1.75 0.36
N GLY A 131 16.03 2.55 0.27
CA GLY A 131 17.04 2.44 -0.79
C GLY A 131 16.60 2.96 -2.17
N LEU A 132 15.55 3.75 -2.25
CA LEU A 132 15.06 4.35 -3.51
C LEU A 132 15.62 5.74 -3.80
N LYS A 133 16.39 6.31 -2.89
CA LYS A 133 17.06 7.61 -3.04
C LYS A 133 18.41 7.56 -2.34
N GLU A 134 19.47 8.05 -3.02
CA GLU A 134 20.80 8.29 -2.45
C GLU A 134 20.83 9.57 -1.60
#